data_cfdd06e9b5c4e93bfb3f10712ec2477f
#
_entry.id   cfdd06e9b5c4e93bfb3f10712ec2477f
#
_cell.length_a   1.000
_cell.length_b   1.000
_cell.length_c   1.000
_cell.angle_alpha   90.00
_cell.angle_beta   90.00
_cell.angle_gamma   90.00
#
_symmetry.space_group_name_H-M   'P 1'
#
loop_
_entity.id
_entity.type
_entity.pdbx_description
1 polymer ?
#
loop_
_entity_poly.entity_id
_entity_poly.type
_entity_poly.pdbx_seq_one_letter_code
_entity_poly.pdbx_strand_id
1 'polypeptide(L)'
;AGYAAAATEFDKFVADFIPGMREGDLLMITADHGCDPSYTKTTDHTREYVPYLVCGKGVKAGTDLGTKLCFGTIAKTICEYLEVDASTLDGKSVWQEIRA
;
A
#
# COMPACT_ATOMS: atom_id res chain seq x y z
N ALA A 1 19.29 6.54 11.11
CA ALA A 1 19.10 5.75 12.33
C ALA A 1 17.64 5.73 12.78
N GLY A 2 17.04 6.89 13.03
CA GLY A 2 15.64 6.95 13.46
C GLY A 2 14.65 6.41 12.44
N TYR A 3 14.88 6.71 11.17
CA TYR A 3 14.00 6.23 10.09
C TYR A 3 14.01 4.70 10.01
N ALA A 4 15.20 4.10 10.04
CA ALA A 4 15.32 2.64 9.98
C ALA A 4 14.72 1.97 11.22
N ALA A 5 14.90 2.56 12.40
CA ALA A 5 14.33 2.04 13.63
C ALA A 5 12.80 2.09 13.59
N ALA A 6 12.23 3.18 13.09
CA ALA A 6 10.78 3.33 12.95
C ALA A 6 10.22 2.30 11.95
N ALA A 7 10.89 2.05 10.84
CA ALA A 7 10.48 1.04 9.87
C ALA A 7 10.50 -0.36 10.50
N THR A 8 11.52 -0.67 11.30
CA THR A 8 11.61 -1.95 12.00
C THR A 8 10.47 -2.12 13.00
N GLU A 9 10.14 -1.08 13.76
CA GLU A 9 9.01 -1.12 14.69
C GLU A 9 7.69 -1.36 13.96
N PHE A 10 7.49 -0.68 12.85
CA PHE A 10 6.27 -0.86 12.05
C PHE A 10 6.17 -2.28 11.51
N ASP A 11 7.29 -2.83 11.05
CA ASP A 11 7.34 -4.21 10.57
C ASP A 11 6.91 -5.20 11.65
N LYS A 12 7.37 -5.00 12.88
CA LYS A 12 6.96 -5.83 14.01
C LYS A 12 5.46 -5.69 14.31
N PHE A 13 4.94 -4.48 14.22
CA PHE A 13 3.52 -4.24 14.41
C PHE A 13 2.70 -5.00 13.37
N VAL A 14 3.10 -4.95 12.10
CA VAL A 14 2.42 -5.65 11.01
C VAL A 14 2.49 -7.16 11.22
N ALA A 15 3.63 -7.68 11.65
CA ALA A 15 3.79 -9.10 11.92
C ALA A 15 2.85 -9.60 13.01
N ASP A 16 2.57 -8.76 14.01
CA ASP A 16 1.62 -9.10 15.06
C ASP A 16 0.17 -8.91 14.62
N PHE A 17 -0.06 -7.96 13.71
CA PHE A 17 -1.41 -7.62 13.24
C PHE A 17 -1.99 -8.66 12.28
N ILE A 18 -1.17 -9.15 11.34
CA ILE A 18 -1.65 -10.02 10.25
C ILE A 18 -2.33 -11.29 10.74
N PRO A 19 -1.81 -12.01 11.77
CA PRO A 19 -2.48 -13.22 12.24
C PRO A 19 -3.90 -13.01 12.75
N GLY A 20 -4.24 -11.79 13.16
CA GLY A 20 -5.59 -11.46 13.64
C GLY A 20 -6.56 -11.09 12.53
N MET A 21 -6.11 -11.03 11.28
CA MET A 21 -6.99 -10.69 10.16
C MET A 21 -7.96 -11.84 9.86
N ARG A 22 -9.19 -11.45 9.50
CA ARG A 22 -10.24 -12.41 9.13
C ARG A 22 -10.24 -12.66 7.64
N GLU A 23 -11.03 -13.62 7.20
CA GLU A 23 -11.12 -14.10 5.82
C GLU A 23 -11.40 -12.96 4.82
N GLY A 24 -12.29 -12.07 5.13
CA GLY A 24 -12.66 -10.97 4.24
C GLY A 24 -11.81 -9.71 4.40
N ASP A 25 -10.82 -9.72 5.27
CA ASP A 25 -10.02 -8.51 5.53
C ASP A 25 -8.94 -8.32 4.47
N LEU A 26 -8.69 -7.05 4.14
CA LEU A 26 -7.66 -6.65 3.19
C LEU A 26 -6.79 -5.58 3.86
N LEU A 27 -5.50 -5.80 3.90
CA LEU A 27 -4.55 -4.83 4.47
C LEU A 27 -3.77 -4.19 3.33
N MET A 28 -3.78 -2.87 3.30
CA MET A 28 -2.98 -2.08 2.36
C MET A 28 -2.04 -1.19 3.15
N ILE A 29 -0.79 -1.12 2.70
CA ILE A 29 0.23 -0.26 3.31
C ILE A 29 0.79 0.61 2.22
N THR A 30 0.76 1.92 2.44
CA THR A 30 1.27 2.89 1.48
C THR A 30 1.73 4.14 2.22
N ALA A 31 2.07 5.20 1.48
CA ALA A 31 2.43 6.50 2.03
C ALA A 31 1.84 7.59 1.16
N ASP A 32 1.69 8.79 1.72
CA ASP A 32 1.16 9.94 0.98
C ASP A 32 2.25 10.64 0.16
N HIS A 33 3.52 10.47 0.54
CA HIS A 33 4.66 11.04 -0.20
C HIS A 33 5.91 10.24 0.12
N GLY A 34 6.96 10.47 -0.68
CA GLY A 34 8.26 9.86 -0.43
C GLY A 34 9.05 10.59 0.64
N CYS A 35 10.07 9.93 1.13
CA CYS A 35 11.02 10.51 2.09
C CYS A 35 12.35 9.78 1.96
N ASP A 36 13.40 10.53 1.56
CA ASP A 36 14.76 10.00 1.51
C ASP A 36 15.51 10.44 2.75
N PRO A 37 15.80 9.54 3.70
CA PRO A 37 16.46 9.93 4.95
C PRO A 37 17.90 10.42 4.75
N SER A 38 18.51 10.17 3.59
CA SER A 38 19.86 10.65 3.28
C SER A 38 19.86 12.03 2.62
N TYR A 39 18.70 12.57 2.25
CA TYR A 39 18.58 13.87 1.62
C TYR A 39 18.51 14.96 2.69
N THR A 40 19.57 15.75 2.80
CA THR A 40 19.74 16.70 3.91
C THR A 40 19.51 18.18 3.55
N LYS A 41 19.15 18.48 2.29
CA LYS A 41 18.91 19.87 1.85
C LYS A 41 17.63 20.47 2.42
N THR A 42 16.73 19.65 2.91
CA THR A 42 15.47 20.07 3.53
C THR A 42 15.09 19.08 4.62
N THR A 43 14.29 19.51 5.57
CA THR A 43 13.69 18.63 6.57
C THR A 43 12.31 18.14 6.15
N ASP A 44 11.85 18.55 4.97
CA ASP A 44 10.54 18.18 4.42
C ASP A 44 10.62 16.86 3.68
N HIS A 45 9.47 16.40 3.17
CA HIS A 45 9.38 15.17 2.39
C HIS A 45 10.04 15.32 1.00
N THR A 46 10.32 14.22 0.35
CA THR A 46 10.96 14.16 -0.97
C THR A 46 10.00 13.53 -2.00
N ARG A 47 10.44 13.45 -3.27
CA ARG A 47 9.59 13.02 -4.39
C ARG A 47 9.83 11.58 -4.85
N GLU A 48 10.35 10.75 -4.00
CA GLU A 48 10.53 9.33 -4.32
C GLU A 48 9.17 8.64 -4.47
N TYR A 49 9.18 7.51 -5.17
CA TYR A 49 8.00 6.65 -5.24
C TYR A 49 7.62 6.16 -3.85
N VAL A 50 6.34 5.98 -3.62
CA VAL A 50 5.84 5.43 -2.36
C VAL A 50 5.57 3.94 -2.52
N PRO A 51 5.68 3.16 -1.43
CA PRO A 51 5.33 1.75 -1.48
C PRO A 51 3.83 1.55 -1.61
N TYR A 52 3.45 0.40 -2.15
CA TYR A 52 2.06 -0.05 -2.14
C TYR A 52 2.08 -1.57 -1.92
N LEU A 53 1.71 -1.98 -0.73
CA LEU A 53 1.71 -3.38 -0.32
C LEU A 53 0.29 -3.79 0.02
N VAL A 54 -0.13 -4.94 -0.48
CA VAL A 54 -1.49 -5.45 -0.25
C VAL A 54 -1.40 -6.89 0.19
N CYS A 55 -2.11 -7.23 1.26
CA CYS A 55 -2.19 -8.62 1.70
C CYS A 55 -3.56 -8.95 2.27
N GLY A 56 -3.87 -10.23 2.30
CA GLY A 56 -5.13 -10.77 2.79
C GLY A 56 -5.29 -12.20 2.29
N LYS A 57 -6.24 -12.92 2.85
CA LYS A 57 -6.45 -14.32 2.46
C LYS A 57 -6.94 -14.48 1.02
N GLY A 58 -7.61 -13.46 0.50
CA GLY A 58 -8.06 -13.44 -0.90
C GLY A 58 -7.06 -12.83 -1.87
N VAL A 59 -5.84 -12.52 -1.43
CA VAL A 59 -4.82 -11.87 -2.24
C VAL A 59 -3.76 -12.89 -2.66
N LYS A 60 -3.40 -12.83 -3.94
CA LYS A 60 -2.37 -13.70 -4.52
C LYS A 60 -0.99 -13.27 -4.02
N ALA A 61 -0.28 -14.17 -3.33
CA ALA A 61 1.04 -13.88 -2.79
C ALA A 61 2.08 -13.77 -3.91
N GLY A 62 3.08 -12.94 -3.68
CA GLY A 62 4.23 -12.83 -4.58
C GLY A 62 3.96 -12.12 -5.90
N THR A 63 2.85 -11.41 -6.02
CA THR A 63 2.52 -10.68 -7.24
C THR A 63 3.23 -9.33 -7.26
N ASP A 64 3.96 -9.04 -8.32
CA ASP A 64 4.58 -7.74 -8.55
C ASP A 64 3.67 -6.90 -9.45
N LEU A 65 3.15 -5.80 -8.90
CA LEU A 65 2.22 -4.93 -9.60
C LEU A 65 2.92 -3.90 -10.49
N GLY A 66 4.25 -3.78 -10.36
CA GLY A 66 5.01 -2.75 -11.05
C GLY A 66 4.68 -1.36 -10.49
N THR A 67 5.09 -0.31 -11.21
CA THR A 67 4.85 1.06 -10.82
C THR A 67 3.49 1.54 -11.32
N LYS A 68 2.67 2.10 -10.46
CA LYS A 68 1.39 2.71 -10.82
C LYS A 68 1.54 4.23 -10.76
N LEU A 69 0.81 4.93 -11.61
CA LEU A 69 1.00 6.36 -11.83
C LEU A 69 0.04 7.25 -11.04
N CYS A 70 -0.88 6.67 -10.29
CA CYS A 70 -1.95 7.46 -9.67
C CYS A 70 -2.36 6.86 -8.32
N PHE A 71 -2.48 7.71 -7.30
CA PHE A 71 -3.01 7.29 -6.01
C PHE A 71 -4.47 6.82 -6.10
N GLY A 72 -5.20 7.28 -7.11
CA GLY A 72 -6.57 6.83 -7.37
C GLY A 72 -6.68 5.32 -7.58
N THR A 73 -5.59 4.66 -7.97
CA THR A 73 -5.54 3.20 -8.07
C THR A 73 -5.94 2.54 -6.76
N ILE A 74 -5.51 3.08 -5.63
CA ILE A 74 -5.83 2.53 -4.30
C ILE A 74 -7.34 2.62 -4.06
N ALA A 75 -7.93 3.80 -4.28
CA ALA A 75 -9.36 4.01 -4.08
C ALA A 75 -10.19 3.12 -5.02
N LYS A 76 -9.81 3.01 -6.28
CA LYS A 76 -10.52 2.15 -7.24
C LYS A 76 -10.41 0.69 -6.87
N THR A 77 -9.26 0.24 -6.39
CA THR A 77 -9.08 -1.14 -5.94
C THR A 77 -9.99 -1.44 -4.75
N ILE A 78 -10.07 -0.52 -3.79
CA ILE A 78 -10.97 -0.67 -2.64
C ILE A 78 -12.42 -0.74 -3.10
N CYS A 79 -12.81 0.14 -4.02
CA CYS A 79 -14.18 0.16 -4.52
C CYS A 79 -14.53 -1.13 -5.27
N GLU A 80 -13.64 -1.64 -6.07
CA GLU A 80 -13.88 -2.91 -6.76
C GLU A 80 -13.99 -4.06 -5.77
N TYR A 81 -13.13 -4.08 -4.77
CA TYR A 81 -13.16 -5.12 -3.73
C TYR A 81 -14.48 -5.09 -2.96
N LEU A 82 -14.99 -3.89 -2.66
CA LEU A 82 -16.23 -3.71 -1.90
C LEU A 82 -17.47 -3.63 -2.80
N GLU A 83 -17.30 -3.77 -4.10
CA GLU A 83 -18.39 -3.71 -5.09
C GLU A 83 -19.13 -2.38 -5.07
N VAL A 84 -18.37 -1.28 -4.98
CA VAL A 84 -18.88 0.08 -4.99
C VAL A 84 -18.51 0.74 -6.32
N ASP A 85 -19.41 1.58 -6.86
CA ASP A 85 -19.16 2.30 -8.11
C ASP A 85 -18.01 3.30 -7.93
N ALA A 86 -17.02 3.21 -8.81
CA ALA A 86 -15.84 4.06 -8.82
C ALA A 86 -15.67 4.81 -10.14
N SER A 87 -16.74 4.98 -10.92
CA SER A 87 -16.66 5.57 -12.25
C SER A 87 -16.18 7.02 -12.27
N THR A 88 -16.29 7.74 -11.14
CA THR A 88 -15.83 9.12 -11.02
C THR A 88 -14.39 9.26 -10.54
N LEU A 89 -13.70 8.15 -10.24
CA LEU A 89 -12.34 8.17 -9.72
C LEU A 89 -11.32 7.99 -10.82
N ASP A 90 -10.15 8.60 -10.63
CA ASP A 90 -9.01 8.41 -11.53
C ASP A 90 -8.25 7.13 -11.19
N GLY A 91 -7.41 6.69 -12.11
CA GLY A 91 -6.58 5.52 -11.93
C GLY A 91 -7.26 4.24 -12.36
N LYS A 92 -6.59 3.14 -12.14
CA LYS A 92 -7.09 1.80 -12.48
C LYS A 92 -6.96 0.88 -11.28
N SER A 93 -8.02 0.11 -11.00
CA SER A 93 -7.98 -0.91 -9.95
C SER A 93 -6.97 -2.00 -10.32
N VAL A 94 -6.30 -2.53 -9.31
CA VAL A 94 -5.41 -3.70 -9.47
C VAL A 94 -6.03 -4.96 -8.89
N TRP A 95 -7.29 -4.92 -8.45
CA TRP A 95 -7.92 -6.06 -7.78
C TRP A 95 -7.88 -7.32 -8.64
N GLN A 96 -8.14 -7.20 -9.95
CA GLN A 96 -8.13 -8.37 -10.84
C GLN A 96 -6.73 -8.99 -10.97
N GLU A 97 -5.67 -8.20 -10.75
CA GLU A 97 -4.29 -8.69 -10.81
C GLU A 97 -3.89 -9.43 -9.54
N ILE A 98 -4.49 -9.12 -8.40
CA ILE A 98 -4.07 -9.64 -7.10
C ILE A 98 -5.06 -10.62 -6.45
N ARG A 99 -6.27 -10.74 -6.99
CA ARG A 99 -7.24 -11.68 -6.41
C ARG A 99 -6.78 -13.11 -6.61
N ALA A 100 -6.90 -13.89 -5.57
CA ALA A 100 -6.55 -15.30 -5.57
C ALA A 100 -7.54 -16.14 -6.37
#